data_adffcad9477d986e3fadd1edc627706e
#
_entry.id   adffcad9477d986e3fadd1edc627706e
#
_cell.length_a   1.000
_cell.length_b   1.000
_cell.length_c   1.000
_cell.angle_alpha   90.00
_cell.angle_beta   90.00
_cell.angle_gamma   90.00
#
_symmetry.space_group_name_H-M   'P 1'
#
loop_
_entity.id
_entity.type
_entity.pdbx_description
1 polymer ?
#
loop_
_entity_poly.entity_id
_entity_poly.type
_entity_poly.pdbx_seq_one_letter_code
_entity_poly.pdbx_strand_id
1 'polypeptide(L)'
;MNVNEAIAYIHSVFWKGSIPGLSRTQELLAKMGNPEKKLKFVHIAGTNGKGSTAAMTASILQQAGYTVGLYTSPYIYRFHERMQVNGVQISDEELVEVTEFVKPFADSMTESPTEFELVCGIAFEYFLRKNCDIVVLEVGMGGAFDATNVIECPEVAVITNIGLDHTDFLGNTLEEIAATKAGIFKEGGNAVVYRGTAGVEQVFETVCAEKHICLRKADFDGLRLISHGLEGQVFDCGARKQLQLPLLGVHQLKNAAVVLGIMDTLIEKGWNITEEHIREGLRLTSWPGRFDIVGRDPLFIIDGGHNPQCIEALVANIQDYLTGRKVIALTGVLADKDYGDMYKPVMPLVQEFVCITPPNPRKLEAAELAAHLTAVGAKATACQSIEEGVRTAISLAGNDGVVLCFGSLYTIGSIKEALDEQ
;
A
#
# COMPACT_ATOMS: atom_id res chain seq x y z
N MET A 1 -22.26 -14.36 14.90
CA MET A 1 -21.48 -15.19 13.94
C MET A 1 -20.07 -15.44 14.49
N ASN A 2 -19.30 -16.41 13.95
CA ASN A 2 -17.86 -16.49 14.22
C ASN A 2 -17.06 -15.69 13.18
N VAL A 3 -15.75 -15.56 13.37
CA VAL A 3 -14.89 -14.73 12.49
C VAL A 3 -14.89 -15.22 11.03
N ASN A 4 -14.90 -16.54 10.81
CA ASN A 4 -14.94 -17.08 9.45
C ASN A 4 -16.29 -16.78 8.76
N GLU A 5 -17.39 -16.81 9.51
CA GLU A 5 -18.70 -16.42 8.99
C GLU A 5 -18.77 -14.91 8.70
N ALA A 6 -18.12 -14.06 9.51
CA ALA A 6 -18.03 -12.63 9.26
C ALA A 6 -17.24 -12.34 7.98
N ILE A 7 -16.07 -12.94 7.82
CA ILE A 7 -15.24 -12.81 6.62
C ILE A 7 -15.97 -13.38 5.38
N ALA A 8 -16.63 -14.54 5.51
CA ALA A 8 -17.42 -15.13 4.43
C ALA A 8 -18.60 -14.23 4.01
N TYR A 9 -19.26 -13.57 4.97
CA TYR A 9 -20.30 -12.58 4.67
C TYR A 9 -19.71 -11.38 3.89
N ILE A 10 -18.58 -10.84 4.33
CA ILE A 10 -17.91 -9.74 3.63
C ILE A 10 -17.54 -10.14 2.19
N HIS A 11 -16.96 -11.32 2.01
CA HIS A 11 -16.60 -11.84 0.69
C HIS A 11 -17.79 -12.29 -0.17
N SER A 12 -18.97 -12.48 0.41
CA SER A 12 -20.16 -12.93 -0.35
C SER A 12 -20.55 -11.99 -1.50
N VAL A 13 -20.12 -10.73 -1.45
CA VAL A 13 -20.35 -9.71 -2.50
C VAL A 13 -19.14 -9.44 -3.38
N PHE A 14 -18.04 -10.21 -3.23
CA PHE A 14 -16.79 -10.05 -4.00
C PHE A 14 -17.01 -10.13 -5.53
N TRP A 15 -17.98 -10.95 -6.00
CA TRP A 15 -18.31 -11.11 -7.40
C TRP A 15 -18.76 -9.83 -8.11
N LYS A 16 -19.17 -8.80 -7.35
CA LYS A 16 -19.55 -7.50 -7.91
C LYS A 16 -18.37 -6.72 -8.47
N GLY A 17 -17.14 -7.06 -8.04
CA GLY A 17 -15.95 -6.32 -8.44
C GLY A 17 -15.96 -4.86 -7.96
N SER A 18 -15.29 -4.01 -8.71
CA SER A 18 -15.23 -2.57 -8.44
C SER A 18 -16.26 -1.83 -9.27
N ILE A 19 -17.23 -1.21 -8.62
CA ILE A 19 -18.28 -0.40 -9.25
C ILE A 19 -18.09 1.06 -8.81
N PRO A 20 -17.62 1.96 -9.69
CA PRO A 20 -17.42 3.36 -9.35
C PRO A 20 -18.70 4.06 -8.86
N GLY A 21 -18.58 4.92 -7.86
CA GLY A 21 -19.69 5.73 -7.34
C GLY A 21 -19.73 5.74 -5.82
N LEU A 22 -20.28 6.81 -5.26
CA LEU A 22 -20.32 7.03 -3.80
C LEU A 22 -21.69 6.74 -3.18
N SER A 23 -22.74 6.64 -4.00
CA SER A 23 -24.13 6.59 -3.52
C SER A 23 -24.42 5.40 -2.59
N ARG A 24 -23.92 4.21 -2.92
CA ARG A 24 -24.12 3.01 -2.09
C ARG A 24 -23.41 3.14 -0.74
N THR A 25 -22.16 3.62 -0.75
CA THR A 25 -21.42 3.87 0.50
C THR A 25 -22.11 4.95 1.34
N GLN A 26 -22.56 6.04 0.72
CA GLN A 26 -23.30 7.10 1.41
C GLN A 26 -24.63 6.58 1.99
N GLU A 27 -25.38 5.74 1.27
CA GLU A 27 -26.61 5.12 1.77
C GLU A 27 -26.32 4.23 2.98
N LEU A 28 -25.30 3.37 2.90
CA LEU A 28 -24.89 2.50 4.01
C LEU A 28 -24.55 3.31 5.25
N LEU A 29 -23.68 4.32 5.09
CA LEU A 29 -23.23 5.15 6.21
C LEU A 29 -24.37 5.98 6.80
N ALA A 30 -25.29 6.50 5.98
CA ALA A 30 -26.46 7.21 6.45
C ALA A 30 -27.35 6.31 7.32
N LYS A 31 -27.57 5.04 6.92
CA LYS A 31 -28.31 4.06 7.72
C LYS A 31 -27.61 3.74 9.05
N MET A 32 -26.27 3.77 9.07
CA MET A 32 -25.44 3.54 10.26
C MET A 32 -25.31 4.79 11.16
N GLY A 33 -25.85 5.95 10.77
CA GLY A 33 -25.77 7.20 11.53
C GLY A 33 -24.51 8.02 11.26
N ASN A 34 -23.92 7.87 10.07
CA ASN A 34 -22.77 8.60 9.54
C ASN A 34 -21.54 8.59 10.47
N PRO A 35 -20.97 7.41 10.76
CA PRO A 35 -19.81 7.30 11.65
C PRO A 35 -18.61 8.10 11.13
N GLU A 36 -18.43 8.22 9.81
CA GLU A 36 -17.37 8.95 9.15
C GLU A 36 -17.35 10.44 9.49
N LYS A 37 -18.49 11.05 9.77
CA LYS A 37 -18.60 12.50 10.12
C LYS A 37 -18.08 12.82 11.51
N LYS A 38 -17.86 11.81 12.34
CA LYS A 38 -17.35 11.96 13.71
C LYS A 38 -15.85 11.71 13.81
N LEU A 39 -15.19 11.41 12.70
CA LEU A 39 -13.77 11.07 12.62
C LEU A 39 -13.00 12.16 11.86
N LYS A 40 -11.71 12.27 12.14
CA LYS A 40 -10.77 13.10 11.38
C LYS A 40 -9.88 12.22 10.53
N PHE A 41 -9.44 12.73 9.38
CA PHE A 41 -8.72 11.89 8.41
C PHE A 41 -7.45 12.55 7.86
N VAL A 42 -6.41 11.74 7.65
CA VAL A 42 -5.40 11.92 6.61
C VAL A 42 -5.77 10.98 5.48
N HIS A 43 -6.17 11.50 4.33
CA HIS A 43 -6.69 10.72 3.20
C HIS A 43 -5.65 10.58 2.10
N ILE A 44 -5.22 9.35 1.79
CA ILE A 44 -4.04 9.08 0.97
C ILE A 44 -4.41 8.33 -0.30
N ALA A 45 -4.28 9.00 -1.46
CA ALA A 45 -4.35 8.40 -2.79
C ALA A 45 -2.97 8.35 -3.45
N GLY A 46 -2.88 7.69 -4.60
CA GLY A 46 -1.65 7.54 -5.39
C GLY A 46 -1.64 6.23 -6.16
N THR A 47 -0.67 6.05 -7.05
CA THR A 47 -0.44 4.77 -7.71
C THR A 47 0.38 3.86 -6.79
N ASN A 48 1.59 4.26 -6.44
CA ASN A 48 2.49 3.52 -5.55
C ASN A 48 2.79 4.35 -4.29
N GLY A 49 3.22 3.68 -3.21
CA GLY A 49 3.66 4.32 -1.97
C GLY A 49 2.55 4.67 -0.98
N LYS A 50 1.26 4.45 -1.29
CA LYS A 50 0.13 4.75 -0.39
C LYS A 50 0.30 4.10 0.99
N GLY A 51 0.39 2.78 1.05
CA GLY A 51 0.50 2.02 2.30
C GLY A 51 1.75 2.37 3.11
N SER A 52 2.94 2.55 2.45
CA SER A 52 4.16 2.99 3.14
C SER A 52 4.01 4.39 3.74
N THR A 53 3.41 5.32 2.98
CA THR A 53 3.12 6.69 3.46
C THR A 53 2.12 6.65 4.62
N ALA A 54 1.09 5.81 4.53
CA ALA A 54 0.11 5.62 5.59
C ALA A 54 0.73 5.06 6.88
N ALA A 55 1.57 4.03 6.76
CA ALA A 55 2.27 3.42 7.90
C ALA A 55 3.21 4.41 8.60
N MET A 56 4.03 5.15 7.86
CA MET A 56 4.89 6.20 8.42
C MET A 56 4.08 7.31 9.11
N THR A 57 3.00 7.76 8.48
CA THR A 57 2.10 8.77 9.02
C THR A 57 1.46 8.30 10.33
N ALA A 58 0.92 7.07 10.34
CA ALA A 58 0.31 6.49 11.53
C ALA A 58 1.33 6.31 12.66
N SER A 59 2.53 5.83 12.35
CA SER A 59 3.61 5.65 13.33
C SER A 59 3.98 6.96 14.03
N ILE A 60 4.14 8.06 13.28
CA ILE A 60 4.46 9.37 13.85
C ILE A 60 3.32 9.89 14.75
N LEU A 61 2.08 9.78 14.30
CA LEU A 61 0.92 10.22 15.07
C LEU A 61 0.75 9.41 16.38
N GLN A 62 1.06 8.11 16.35
CA GLN A 62 1.11 7.28 17.56
C GLN A 62 2.18 7.76 18.54
N GLN A 63 3.39 8.10 18.08
CA GLN A 63 4.44 8.64 18.92
C GLN A 63 4.04 10.00 19.52
N ALA A 64 3.20 10.76 18.84
CA ALA A 64 2.63 11.99 19.35
C ALA A 64 1.51 11.78 20.40
N GLY A 65 1.17 10.52 20.71
CA GLY A 65 0.22 10.16 21.76
C GLY A 65 -1.25 10.12 21.31
N TYR A 66 -1.52 10.18 20.01
CA TYR A 66 -2.89 10.08 19.48
C TYR A 66 -3.35 8.62 19.35
N THR A 67 -4.64 8.39 19.48
CA THR A 67 -5.29 7.13 19.10
C THR A 67 -5.49 7.14 17.59
N VAL A 68 -4.68 6.37 16.88
CA VAL A 68 -4.60 6.42 15.41
C VAL A 68 -5.23 5.19 14.79
N GLY A 69 -6.29 5.40 14.00
CA GLY A 69 -6.81 4.39 13.08
C GLY A 69 -5.96 4.33 11.82
N LEU A 70 -5.70 3.13 11.32
CA LEU A 70 -5.04 2.90 10.02
C LEU A 70 -5.90 1.97 9.17
N TYR A 71 -6.34 2.47 8.02
CA TYR A 71 -7.07 1.70 7.00
C TYR A 71 -6.22 1.53 5.76
N THR A 72 -5.97 0.27 5.35
CA THR A 72 -5.13 -0.05 4.20
C THR A 72 -5.73 -1.16 3.33
N SER A 73 -5.33 -1.21 2.06
CA SER A 73 -5.75 -2.23 1.11
C SER A 73 -4.75 -2.43 -0.04
N PRO A 74 -4.64 -3.66 -0.58
CA PRO A 74 -5.17 -4.91 -0.03
C PRO A 74 -4.41 -5.34 1.22
N TYR A 75 -4.90 -6.37 1.93
CA TYR A 75 -4.13 -7.03 2.97
C TYR A 75 -3.08 -7.97 2.36
N ILE A 76 -2.03 -8.29 3.12
CA ILE A 76 -0.91 -9.14 2.67
C ILE A 76 -1.03 -10.55 3.25
N TYR A 77 -1.21 -10.68 4.57
CA TYR A 77 -1.27 -11.97 5.27
C TYR A 77 -2.68 -12.33 5.69
N ARG A 78 -3.39 -11.40 6.32
CA ARG A 78 -4.75 -11.66 6.83
C ARG A 78 -5.66 -10.45 6.69
N PHE A 79 -6.95 -10.71 6.56
CA PHE A 79 -7.98 -9.68 6.38
C PHE A 79 -7.93 -8.55 7.41
N HIS A 80 -7.56 -8.87 8.65
CA HIS A 80 -7.50 -7.97 9.79
C HIS A 80 -6.52 -6.80 9.62
N GLU A 81 -5.49 -6.95 8.76
CA GLU A 81 -4.52 -5.90 8.45
C GLU A 81 -5.16 -4.63 7.90
N ARG A 82 -6.35 -4.77 7.29
CA ARG A 82 -7.08 -3.64 6.70
C ARG A 82 -7.47 -2.58 7.73
N MET A 83 -7.61 -2.97 9.00
CA MET A 83 -8.08 -2.11 10.09
C MET A 83 -7.19 -2.30 11.30
N GLN A 84 -6.43 -1.26 11.65
CA GLN A 84 -5.53 -1.26 12.80
C GLN A 84 -5.80 -0.03 13.66
N VAL A 85 -5.62 -0.15 14.97
CA VAL A 85 -5.59 0.97 15.89
C VAL A 85 -4.31 0.90 16.72
N ASN A 86 -3.51 1.96 16.65
CA ASN A 86 -2.20 2.03 17.30
C ASN A 86 -1.30 0.82 16.97
N GLY A 87 -1.27 0.40 15.68
CA GLY A 87 -0.47 -0.71 15.19
C GLY A 87 -1.01 -2.10 15.53
N VAL A 88 -2.14 -2.19 16.25
CA VAL A 88 -2.80 -3.46 16.58
C VAL A 88 -3.95 -3.69 15.60
N GLN A 89 -3.90 -4.83 14.90
CA GLN A 89 -4.98 -5.23 13.99
C GLN A 89 -6.29 -5.47 14.77
N ILE A 90 -7.42 -5.24 14.12
CA ILE A 90 -8.74 -5.58 14.67
C ILE A 90 -8.76 -7.05 15.12
N SER A 91 -9.29 -7.34 16.31
CA SER A 91 -9.41 -8.73 16.78
C SER A 91 -10.54 -9.48 16.08
N ASP A 92 -10.54 -10.82 16.23
CA ASP A 92 -11.61 -11.66 15.70
C ASP A 92 -12.97 -11.27 16.28
N GLU A 93 -13.00 -11.00 17.60
CA GLU A 93 -14.23 -10.60 18.32
C GLU A 93 -14.72 -9.23 17.85
N GLU A 94 -13.83 -8.24 17.74
CA GLU A 94 -14.17 -6.89 17.27
C GLU A 94 -14.66 -6.91 15.82
N LEU A 95 -14.03 -7.70 14.95
CA LEU A 95 -14.47 -7.84 13.55
C LEU A 95 -15.86 -8.44 13.47
N VAL A 96 -16.15 -9.47 14.28
CA VAL A 96 -17.48 -10.08 14.37
C VAL A 96 -18.51 -9.05 14.85
N GLU A 97 -18.24 -8.37 15.97
CA GLU A 97 -19.17 -7.39 16.56
C GLU A 97 -19.53 -6.26 15.58
N VAL A 98 -18.52 -5.69 14.91
CA VAL A 98 -18.75 -4.60 13.96
C VAL A 98 -19.44 -5.11 12.69
N THR A 99 -19.11 -6.31 12.21
CA THR A 99 -19.79 -6.91 11.05
C THR A 99 -21.25 -7.21 11.36
N GLU A 100 -21.56 -7.77 12.54
CA GLU A 100 -22.94 -8.01 12.98
C GLU A 100 -23.74 -6.71 13.12
N PHE A 101 -23.10 -5.62 13.55
CA PHE A 101 -23.73 -4.31 13.59
C PHE A 101 -24.05 -3.75 12.20
N VAL A 102 -23.10 -3.84 11.25
CA VAL A 102 -23.24 -3.27 9.89
C VAL A 102 -24.18 -4.11 9.01
N LYS A 103 -24.17 -5.43 9.17
CA LYS A 103 -24.92 -6.38 8.34
C LYS A 103 -26.38 -6.02 8.13
N PRO A 104 -27.22 -5.74 9.14
CA PRO A 104 -28.65 -5.45 8.92
C PRO A 104 -28.87 -4.17 8.10
N PHE A 105 -27.97 -3.20 8.16
CA PHE A 105 -28.04 -2.00 7.33
C PHE A 105 -27.72 -2.33 5.87
N ALA A 106 -26.64 -3.06 5.62
CA ALA A 106 -26.24 -3.49 4.29
C ALA A 106 -27.30 -4.39 3.63
N ASP A 107 -27.86 -5.35 4.36
CA ASP A 107 -28.91 -6.26 3.89
C ASP A 107 -30.23 -5.53 3.58
N SER A 108 -30.49 -4.37 4.21
CA SER A 108 -31.70 -3.56 3.98
C SER A 108 -31.60 -2.62 2.77
N MET A 109 -30.43 -2.54 2.11
CA MET A 109 -30.25 -1.69 0.93
C MET A 109 -30.88 -2.31 -0.30
N THR A 110 -31.46 -1.48 -1.17
CA THR A 110 -32.01 -1.93 -2.46
C THR A 110 -30.89 -2.42 -3.39
N GLU A 111 -29.78 -1.69 -3.42
CA GLU A 111 -28.55 -2.08 -4.11
C GLU A 111 -27.49 -2.36 -3.05
N SER A 112 -27.20 -3.64 -2.79
CA SER A 112 -26.20 -4.02 -1.78
C SER A 112 -24.82 -3.46 -2.12
N PRO A 113 -24.02 -3.08 -1.11
CA PRO A 113 -22.68 -2.53 -1.33
C PRO A 113 -21.76 -3.57 -2.00
N THR A 114 -20.71 -3.11 -2.65
CA THR A 114 -19.57 -3.94 -3.04
C THR A 114 -18.78 -4.36 -1.80
N GLU A 115 -17.89 -5.34 -1.93
CA GLU A 115 -17.02 -5.76 -0.82
C GLU A 115 -16.24 -4.58 -0.23
N PHE A 116 -15.61 -3.77 -1.10
CA PHE A 116 -14.81 -2.65 -0.64
C PHE A 116 -15.64 -1.58 0.07
N GLU A 117 -16.83 -1.28 -0.41
CA GLU A 117 -17.78 -0.36 0.22
C GLU A 117 -18.25 -0.87 1.60
N LEU A 118 -18.53 -2.17 1.70
CA LEU A 118 -18.92 -2.82 2.95
C LEU A 118 -17.79 -2.75 3.99
N VAL A 119 -16.56 -3.11 3.56
CA VAL A 119 -15.36 -3.04 4.42
C VAL A 119 -15.07 -1.61 4.87
N CYS A 120 -15.29 -0.61 4.01
CA CYS A 120 -15.14 0.80 4.35
C CYS A 120 -16.14 1.20 5.47
N GLY A 121 -17.40 0.79 5.36
CA GLY A 121 -18.42 1.01 6.41
C GLY A 121 -18.05 0.34 7.74
N ILE A 122 -17.61 -0.92 7.71
CA ILE A 122 -17.10 -1.65 8.87
C ILE A 122 -15.94 -0.90 9.53
N ALA A 123 -14.98 -0.42 8.74
CA ALA A 123 -13.81 0.30 9.23
C ALA A 123 -14.19 1.62 9.92
N PHE A 124 -15.08 2.42 9.36
CA PHE A 124 -15.50 3.68 9.99
C PHE A 124 -16.20 3.44 11.32
N GLU A 125 -17.07 2.43 11.41
CA GLU A 125 -17.71 2.06 12.68
C GLU A 125 -16.69 1.56 13.70
N TYR A 126 -15.72 0.73 13.29
CA TYR A 126 -14.64 0.25 14.14
C TYR A 126 -13.82 1.40 14.73
N PHE A 127 -13.34 2.32 13.89
CA PHE A 127 -12.55 3.46 14.34
C PHE A 127 -13.33 4.41 15.26
N LEU A 128 -14.63 4.58 15.00
CA LEU A 128 -15.49 5.35 15.89
C LEU A 128 -15.62 4.69 17.27
N ARG A 129 -15.83 3.37 17.34
CA ARG A 129 -15.90 2.62 18.62
C ARG A 129 -14.60 2.67 19.39
N LYS A 130 -13.46 2.69 18.68
CA LYS A 130 -12.13 2.81 19.27
C LYS A 130 -11.78 4.24 19.68
N ASN A 131 -12.67 5.21 19.48
CA ASN A 131 -12.44 6.64 19.75
C ASN A 131 -11.13 7.15 19.12
N CYS A 132 -10.89 6.83 17.86
CA CYS A 132 -9.72 7.31 17.15
C CYS A 132 -9.74 8.85 17.05
N ASP A 133 -8.63 9.50 17.44
CA ASP A 133 -8.44 10.95 17.29
C ASP A 133 -8.28 11.32 15.81
N ILE A 134 -7.66 10.43 15.04
CA ILE A 134 -7.43 10.58 13.60
C ILE A 134 -7.31 9.20 12.93
N VAL A 135 -7.78 9.11 11.69
CA VAL A 135 -7.67 7.92 10.85
C VAL A 135 -6.80 8.22 9.65
N VAL A 136 -5.75 7.45 9.45
CA VAL A 136 -4.96 7.43 8.22
C VAL A 136 -5.65 6.46 7.27
N LEU A 137 -6.25 7.03 6.21
CA LEU A 137 -7.21 6.35 5.32
C LEU A 137 -6.61 6.20 3.92
N GLU A 138 -6.23 4.98 3.54
CA GLU A 138 -5.74 4.67 2.20
C GLU A 138 -6.90 4.50 1.22
N VAL A 139 -6.84 5.16 0.07
CA VAL A 139 -7.73 4.98 -1.07
C VAL A 139 -7.49 3.61 -1.71
N GLY A 140 -8.56 2.87 -2.00
CA GLY A 140 -8.44 1.58 -2.67
C GLY A 140 -8.01 1.72 -4.13
N MET A 141 -8.76 2.49 -4.91
CA MET A 141 -8.47 2.71 -6.34
C MET A 141 -8.95 4.10 -6.79
N GLY A 142 -8.13 4.79 -7.58
CA GLY A 142 -8.48 6.10 -8.11
C GLY A 142 -8.48 7.19 -7.05
N GLY A 143 -9.64 7.78 -6.76
CA GLY A 143 -9.84 8.83 -5.78
C GLY A 143 -11.27 9.35 -5.78
N ALA A 144 -11.70 10.03 -6.85
CA ALA A 144 -12.99 10.72 -6.94
C ALA A 144 -14.21 9.83 -6.58
N PHE A 145 -14.19 8.59 -7.04
CA PHE A 145 -15.29 7.63 -6.88
C PHE A 145 -14.97 6.46 -5.95
N ASP A 146 -13.84 6.53 -5.23
CA ASP A 146 -13.47 5.51 -4.24
C ASP A 146 -14.38 5.59 -3.02
N ALA A 147 -14.76 4.44 -2.46
CA ALA A 147 -15.64 4.38 -1.30
C ALA A 147 -15.13 5.17 -0.09
N THR A 148 -13.81 5.34 0.04
CA THR A 148 -13.21 6.16 1.10
C THR A 148 -13.47 7.65 0.92
N ASN A 149 -13.80 8.12 -0.29
CA ASN A 149 -13.99 9.54 -0.60
C ASN A 149 -15.37 10.10 -0.19
N VAL A 150 -16.15 9.33 0.56
CA VAL A 150 -17.42 9.77 1.18
C VAL A 150 -17.21 10.72 2.36
N ILE A 151 -15.98 10.79 2.88
CA ILE A 151 -15.63 11.70 3.98
C ILE A 151 -15.74 13.18 3.56
N GLU A 152 -15.96 14.02 4.53
CA GLU A 152 -15.90 15.49 4.37
C GLU A 152 -14.45 15.94 4.12
N CYS A 153 -14.13 17.21 4.40
CA CYS A 153 -12.77 17.70 4.20
C CYS A 153 -11.80 17.03 5.20
N PRO A 154 -10.79 16.27 4.73
CA PRO A 154 -9.80 15.67 5.62
C PRO A 154 -8.88 16.74 6.22
N GLU A 155 -8.17 16.41 7.30
CA GLU A 155 -7.12 17.26 7.85
C GLU A 155 -6.04 17.54 6.79
N VAL A 156 -5.67 16.47 6.05
CA VAL A 156 -4.76 16.56 4.90
C VAL A 156 -5.19 15.53 3.85
N ALA A 157 -5.38 15.96 2.61
CA ALA A 157 -5.47 15.09 1.45
C ALA A 157 -4.07 14.89 0.85
N VAL A 158 -3.73 13.63 0.55
CA VAL A 158 -2.37 13.27 0.13
C VAL A 158 -2.40 12.53 -1.19
N ILE A 159 -1.55 12.94 -2.14
CA ILE A 159 -1.31 12.13 -3.34
C ILE A 159 0.16 11.74 -3.37
N THR A 160 0.38 10.42 -3.29
CA THR A 160 1.70 9.82 -3.45
C THR A 160 2.08 9.76 -4.93
N ASN A 161 3.03 8.92 -5.31
CA ASN A 161 3.51 8.79 -6.68
C ASN A 161 2.36 8.52 -7.69
N ILE A 162 2.44 9.16 -8.87
CA ILE A 162 1.57 8.92 -10.03
C ILE A 162 2.32 8.06 -11.04
N GLY A 163 1.66 7.03 -11.53
CA GLY A 163 2.16 6.12 -12.56
C GLY A 163 1.03 5.46 -13.32
N LEU A 164 1.36 4.82 -14.44
CA LEU A 164 0.40 4.06 -15.22
C LEU A 164 0.04 2.76 -14.46
N ASP A 165 -1.19 2.67 -14.03
CA ASP A 165 -1.80 1.47 -13.45
C ASP A 165 -3.33 1.62 -13.53
N HIS A 166 -4.05 0.50 -13.62
CA HIS A 166 -5.50 0.50 -13.77
C HIS A 166 -6.02 1.41 -14.91
N THR A 167 -5.30 1.43 -16.04
CA THR A 167 -5.56 2.36 -17.15
C THR A 167 -6.98 2.23 -17.73
N ASP A 168 -7.58 1.06 -17.67
CA ASP A 168 -8.98 0.82 -18.10
C ASP A 168 -10.00 1.63 -17.29
N PHE A 169 -9.65 2.06 -16.08
CA PHE A 169 -10.55 2.78 -15.17
C PHE A 169 -10.13 4.22 -14.87
N LEU A 170 -8.82 4.50 -14.89
CA LEU A 170 -8.29 5.77 -14.37
C LEU A 170 -7.84 6.74 -15.47
N GLY A 171 -7.68 6.25 -16.70
CA GLY A 171 -7.16 7.01 -17.83
C GLY A 171 -5.83 6.48 -18.36
N ASN A 172 -5.46 6.91 -19.56
CA ASN A 172 -4.32 6.41 -20.31
C ASN A 172 -3.08 7.30 -20.21
N THR A 173 -3.21 8.45 -19.54
CA THR A 173 -2.12 9.40 -19.32
C THR A 173 -1.90 9.67 -17.83
N LEU A 174 -0.70 10.11 -17.47
CA LEU A 174 -0.39 10.45 -16.09
C LEU A 174 -1.26 11.60 -15.58
N GLU A 175 -1.60 12.54 -16.44
CA GLU A 175 -2.44 13.69 -16.15
C GLU A 175 -3.90 13.28 -15.87
N GLU A 176 -4.47 12.34 -16.64
CA GLU A 176 -5.81 11.80 -16.39
C GLU A 176 -5.88 11.05 -15.06
N ILE A 177 -4.86 10.21 -14.77
CA ILE A 177 -4.74 9.49 -13.51
C ILE A 177 -4.59 10.47 -12.34
N ALA A 178 -3.77 11.52 -12.51
CA ALA A 178 -3.61 12.57 -11.51
C ALA A 178 -4.92 13.31 -11.22
N ALA A 179 -5.68 13.65 -12.26
CA ALA A 179 -6.98 14.32 -12.13
C ALA A 179 -7.99 13.44 -11.37
N THR A 180 -8.07 12.15 -11.72
CA THR A 180 -8.94 11.19 -11.01
C THR A 180 -8.58 11.08 -9.53
N LYS A 181 -7.28 11.04 -9.20
CA LYS A 181 -6.80 10.96 -7.82
C LYS A 181 -7.00 12.28 -7.06
N ALA A 182 -6.84 13.43 -7.73
CA ALA A 182 -7.14 14.75 -7.17
C ALA A 182 -8.63 14.95 -6.80
N GLY A 183 -9.50 14.02 -7.18
CA GLY A 183 -10.89 13.96 -6.72
C GLY A 183 -11.05 13.82 -5.20
N ILE A 184 -10.02 13.42 -4.46
CA ILE A 184 -10.04 13.43 -2.98
C ILE A 184 -9.83 14.83 -2.39
N PHE A 185 -9.43 15.82 -3.18
CA PHE A 185 -9.25 17.19 -2.74
C PHE A 185 -10.60 17.86 -2.50
N LYS A 186 -10.79 18.43 -1.30
CA LYS A 186 -12.03 19.09 -0.88
C LYS A 186 -11.83 20.60 -0.77
N GLU A 187 -12.89 21.34 -1.03
CA GLU A 187 -12.91 22.82 -0.99
C GLU A 187 -12.30 23.37 0.30
N GLY A 188 -11.40 24.34 0.17
CA GLY A 188 -10.75 25.01 1.31
C GLY A 188 -9.81 24.14 2.16
N GLY A 189 -9.52 22.92 1.72
CA GLY A 189 -8.72 21.94 2.46
C GLY A 189 -7.21 22.18 2.34
N ASN A 190 -6.44 21.16 2.75
CA ASN A 190 -5.00 21.10 2.62
C ASN A 190 -4.59 19.88 1.80
N ALA A 191 -3.64 20.04 0.90
CA ALA A 191 -3.12 18.97 0.08
C ALA A 191 -1.59 18.84 0.18
N VAL A 192 -1.10 17.61 0.29
CA VAL A 192 0.33 17.30 0.17
C VAL A 192 0.52 16.34 -1.00
N VAL A 193 1.42 16.68 -1.91
CA VAL A 193 1.62 15.87 -3.12
C VAL A 193 3.07 15.47 -3.31
N TYR A 194 3.25 14.26 -3.80
CA TYR A 194 4.51 13.78 -4.36
C TYR A 194 4.81 14.58 -5.63
N ARG A 195 6.05 14.98 -5.85
CA ARG A 195 6.45 15.69 -7.08
C ARG A 195 6.47 14.72 -8.26
N GLY A 196 5.96 15.18 -9.39
CA GLY A 196 5.83 14.37 -10.60
C GLY A 196 6.38 15.10 -11.83
N THR A 197 5.89 14.71 -13.00
CA THR A 197 6.13 15.48 -14.24
C THR A 197 5.46 16.83 -14.17
N ALA A 198 5.92 17.79 -14.99
CA ALA A 198 5.33 19.13 -15.05
C ALA A 198 3.81 19.10 -15.34
N GLY A 199 3.35 18.16 -16.19
CA GLY A 199 1.92 17.99 -16.48
C GLY A 199 1.12 17.52 -15.27
N VAL A 200 1.63 16.54 -14.51
CA VAL A 200 1.00 16.07 -13.27
C VAL A 200 0.95 17.18 -12.22
N GLU A 201 2.04 17.92 -12.02
CA GLU A 201 2.08 19.04 -11.07
C GLU A 201 1.09 20.14 -11.44
N GLN A 202 0.97 20.45 -12.74
CA GLN A 202 0.00 21.43 -13.25
C GLN A 202 -1.45 21.03 -12.96
N VAL A 203 -1.79 19.73 -13.07
CA VAL A 203 -3.13 19.23 -12.71
C VAL A 203 -3.42 19.53 -11.24
N PHE A 204 -2.49 19.22 -10.32
CA PHE A 204 -2.69 19.47 -8.89
C PHE A 204 -2.80 20.96 -8.57
N GLU A 205 -1.95 21.79 -9.17
CA GLU A 205 -2.01 23.25 -9.01
C GLU A 205 -3.35 23.83 -9.48
N THR A 206 -3.84 23.36 -10.64
CA THR A 206 -5.13 23.81 -11.19
C THR A 206 -6.28 23.44 -10.26
N VAL A 207 -6.38 22.17 -9.86
CA VAL A 207 -7.46 21.71 -8.95
C VAL A 207 -7.38 22.41 -7.60
N CYS A 208 -6.18 22.62 -7.06
CA CYS A 208 -6.01 23.33 -5.78
C CYS A 208 -6.39 24.81 -5.87
N ALA A 209 -6.07 25.47 -6.98
CA ALA A 209 -6.47 26.86 -7.21
C ALA A 209 -8.00 27.00 -7.33
N GLU A 210 -8.65 26.12 -8.10
CA GLU A 210 -10.10 26.09 -8.27
C GLU A 210 -10.87 25.84 -6.97
N LYS A 211 -10.33 25.00 -6.08
CA LYS A 211 -10.94 24.60 -4.80
C LYS A 211 -10.37 25.35 -3.59
N HIS A 212 -9.59 26.41 -3.80
CA HIS A 212 -8.98 27.20 -2.72
C HIS A 212 -8.20 26.37 -1.68
N ILE A 213 -7.46 25.36 -2.17
CA ILE A 213 -6.70 24.39 -1.34
C ILE A 213 -5.28 24.91 -1.12
N CYS A 214 -4.79 24.81 0.11
CA CYS A 214 -3.38 25.02 0.42
C CYS A 214 -2.57 23.80 -0.05
N LEU A 215 -1.81 23.97 -1.15
CA LEU A 215 -0.99 22.92 -1.75
C LEU A 215 0.44 22.97 -1.23
N ARG A 216 0.92 21.83 -0.72
CA ARG A 216 2.32 21.60 -0.36
C ARG A 216 2.89 20.49 -1.25
N LYS A 217 4.01 20.76 -1.90
CA LYS A 217 4.79 19.76 -2.63
C LYS A 217 5.87 19.17 -1.74
N ALA A 218 6.10 17.86 -1.79
CA ALA A 218 7.16 17.21 -1.04
C ALA A 218 8.55 17.75 -1.40
N ASP A 219 9.41 17.96 -0.39
CA ASP A 219 10.76 18.53 -0.57
C ASP A 219 11.74 17.45 -1.03
N PHE A 220 11.81 17.20 -2.34
CA PHE A 220 12.80 16.29 -2.92
C PHE A 220 14.17 16.94 -3.12
N ASP A 221 14.22 18.26 -3.22
CA ASP A 221 15.49 18.99 -3.43
C ASP A 221 16.33 18.99 -2.15
N GLY A 222 15.65 18.99 -0.97
CA GLY A 222 16.28 18.87 0.33
C GLY A 222 16.60 17.43 0.75
N LEU A 223 16.20 16.42 -0.04
CA LEU A 223 16.38 15.01 0.28
C LEU A 223 17.80 14.54 -0.05
N ARG A 224 18.49 13.98 0.93
CA ARG A 224 19.85 13.44 0.79
C ARG A 224 20.01 12.14 1.55
N LEU A 225 20.29 11.05 0.87
CA LEU A 225 20.70 9.79 1.48
C LEU A 225 22.12 9.97 2.08
N ILE A 226 22.28 9.64 3.35
CA ILE A 226 23.54 9.72 4.09
C ILE A 226 24.21 8.35 4.16
N SER A 227 23.44 7.32 4.55
CA SER A 227 23.90 5.94 4.57
C SER A 227 22.72 4.99 4.43
N HIS A 228 22.99 3.78 3.96
CA HIS A 228 22.01 2.71 3.86
C HIS A 228 22.63 1.34 4.07
N GLY A 229 21.82 0.38 4.43
CA GLY A 229 22.15 -1.02 4.59
C GLY A 229 20.89 -1.85 4.79
N LEU A 230 21.03 -3.15 4.96
CA LEU A 230 19.88 -4.04 5.14
C LEU A 230 19.08 -3.79 6.44
N GLU A 231 19.62 -3.00 7.37
CA GLU A 231 18.94 -2.62 8.62
C GLU A 231 18.17 -1.30 8.53
N GLY A 232 18.27 -0.60 7.40
CA GLY A 232 17.60 0.67 7.19
C GLY A 232 18.45 1.73 6.50
N GLN A 233 17.93 2.94 6.48
CA GLN A 233 18.52 4.10 5.81
C GLN A 233 18.61 5.29 6.76
N VAL A 234 19.65 6.11 6.59
CA VAL A 234 19.80 7.41 7.25
C VAL A 234 19.78 8.49 6.20
N PHE A 235 18.99 9.53 6.39
CA PHE A 235 18.82 10.58 5.40
C PHE A 235 18.58 11.97 6.02
N ASP A 236 18.82 13.00 5.23
CA ASP A 236 18.42 14.39 5.51
C ASP A 236 17.23 14.76 4.61
N CYS A 237 16.36 15.63 5.11
CA CYS A 237 15.30 16.26 4.30
C CYS A 237 15.09 17.71 4.76
N GLY A 238 15.47 18.66 3.93
CA GLY A 238 15.45 20.07 4.28
C GLY A 238 16.27 20.39 5.54
N ALA A 239 15.61 20.98 6.53
CA ALA A 239 16.22 21.31 7.83
C ALA A 239 16.41 20.09 8.73
N ARG A 240 15.67 19.01 8.51
CA ARG A 240 15.73 17.78 9.31
C ARG A 240 16.93 16.94 8.91
N LYS A 241 17.80 16.64 9.87
CA LYS A 241 19.06 15.92 9.64
C LYS A 241 19.08 14.57 10.35
N GLN A 242 19.78 13.58 9.76
CA GLN A 242 20.01 12.27 10.38
C GLN A 242 18.71 11.54 10.76
N LEU A 243 17.67 11.63 9.89
CA LEU A 243 16.45 10.84 10.05
C LEU A 243 16.75 9.37 9.74
N GLN A 244 16.15 8.45 10.49
CA GLN A 244 16.30 7.02 10.33
C GLN A 244 15.01 6.42 9.79
N LEU A 245 15.10 5.53 8.80
CA LEU A 245 13.96 4.83 8.21
C LEU A 245 14.32 3.36 7.97
N PRO A 246 13.63 2.39 8.57
CA PRO A 246 13.86 0.96 8.32
C PRO A 246 13.44 0.50 6.93
N LEU A 247 12.47 1.18 6.31
CA LEU A 247 12.01 0.83 4.95
C LEU A 247 13.11 1.13 3.93
N LEU A 248 13.41 0.14 3.07
CA LEU A 248 14.56 0.20 2.17
C LEU A 248 14.21 0.77 0.79
N GLY A 249 15.18 1.47 0.19
CA GLY A 249 15.11 2.02 -1.15
C GLY A 249 14.82 3.52 -1.21
N VAL A 250 15.38 4.17 -2.23
CA VAL A 250 15.26 5.64 -2.43
C VAL A 250 13.80 6.09 -2.58
N HIS A 251 12.94 5.25 -3.16
CA HIS A 251 11.50 5.55 -3.26
C HIS A 251 10.84 5.70 -1.89
N GLN A 252 11.31 4.99 -0.85
CA GLN A 252 10.81 5.13 0.51
C GLN A 252 11.24 6.46 1.15
N LEU A 253 12.43 6.96 0.81
CA LEU A 253 12.85 8.30 1.24
C LEU A 253 11.96 9.40 0.61
N LYS A 254 11.56 9.23 -0.64
CA LYS A 254 10.60 10.14 -1.29
C LYS A 254 9.22 10.06 -0.63
N ASN A 255 8.75 8.85 -0.26
CA ASN A 255 7.53 8.69 0.53
C ASN A 255 7.66 9.37 1.91
N ALA A 256 8.82 9.24 2.57
CA ALA A 256 9.10 9.93 3.83
C ALA A 256 9.07 11.47 3.67
N ALA A 257 9.57 12.02 2.57
CA ALA A 257 9.45 13.45 2.28
C ALA A 257 7.99 13.92 2.16
N VAL A 258 7.11 13.10 1.58
CA VAL A 258 5.66 13.35 1.59
C VAL A 258 5.13 13.35 3.02
N VAL A 259 5.51 12.36 3.84
CA VAL A 259 5.10 12.28 5.25
C VAL A 259 5.56 13.49 6.05
N LEU A 260 6.79 13.98 5.84
CA LEU A 260 7.25 15.20 6.48
C LEU A 260 6.37 16.41 6.09
N GLY A 261 5.95 16.50 4.84
CA GLY A 261 4.99 17.51 4.40
C GLY A 261 3.62 17.37 5.06
N ILE A 262 3.15 16.13 5.33
CA ILE A 262 1.92 15.87 6.08
C ILE A 262 2.07 16.36 7.51
N MET A 263 3.19 16.04 8.18
CA MET A 263 3.45 16.47 9.56
C MET A 263 3.51 17.99 9.67
N ASP A 264 4.22 18.67 8.76
CA ASP A 264 4.27 20.13 8.75
C ASP A 264 2.88 20.74 8.61
N THR A 265 2.04 20.20 7.73
CA THR A 265 0.66 20.66 7.54
C THR A 265 -0.20 20.44 8.79
N LEU A 266 -0.08 19.28 9.45
CA LEU A 266 -0.80 19.00 10.69
C LEU A 266 -0.34 19.91 11.83
N ILE A 267 0.96 20.18 11.96
CA ILE A 267 1.50 21.12 12.96
C ILE A 267 0.94 22.53 12.74
N GLU A 268 0.92 23.02 11.49
CA GLU A 268 0.33 24.31 11.13
C GLU A 268 -1.18 24.39 11.48
N LYS A 269 -1.89 23.26 11.44
CA LYS A 269 -3.28 23.11 11.87
C LYS A 269 -3.45 23.01 13.40
N GLY A 270 -2.37 22.99 14.17
CA GLY A 270 -2.41 22.95 15.64
C GLY A 270 -2.33 21.54 16.26
N TRP A 271 -2.00 20.49 15.47
CA TRP A 271 -1.71 19.19 16.03
C TRP A 271 -0.40 19.21 16.80
N ASN A 272 -0.38 18.63 18.01
CA ASN A 272 0.80 18.62 18.88
C ASN A 272 1.78 17.52 18.46
N ILE A 273 2.56 17.78 17.39
CA ILE A 273 3.56 16.87 16.85
C ILE A 273 4.93 17.55 16.98
N THR A 274 5.85 16.92 17.70
CA THR A 274 7.23 17.44 17.89
C THR A 274 8.21 16.79 16.93
N GLU A 275 9.40 17.39 16.77
CA GLU A 275 10.49 16.77 15.99
C GLU A 275 10.90 15.40 16.53
N GLU A 276 10.82 15.18 17.84
CA GLU A 276 11.10 13.87 18.45
C GLU A 276 10.07 12.84 18.03
N HIS A 277 8.77 13.19 18.00
CA HIS A 277 7.70 12.31 17.52
C HIS A 277 7.92 11.92 16.06
N ILE A 278 8.36 12.86 15.21
CA ILE A 278 8.65 12.61 13.80
C ILE A 278 9.82 11.63 13.68
N ARG A 279 10.92 11.86 14.39
CA ARG A 279 12.11 11.00 14.34
C ARG A 279 11.82 9.59 14.81
N GLU A 280 11.17 9.48 15.96
CA GLU A 280 10.87 8.18 16.57
C GLU A 280 9.84 7.42 15.75
N GLY A 281 8.80 8.11 15.24
CA GLY A 281 7.79 7.49 14.37
C GLY A 281 8.38 6.95 13.07
N LEU A 282 9.28 7.68 12.41
CA LEU A 282 9.98 7.19 11.23
C LEU A 282 10.88 5.98 11.55
N ARG A 283 11.64 6.07 12.65
CA ARG A 283 12.56 5.01 13.10
C ARG A 283 11.83 3.70 13.46
N LEU A 284 10.63 3.79 14.00
CA LEU A 284 9.81 2.64 14.40
C LEU A 284 8.85 2.15 13.32
N THR A 285 8.83 2.79 12.16
CA THR A 285 7.94 2.38 11.07
C THR A 285 8.24 0.96 10.61
N SER A 286 7.19 0.13 10.56
CA SER A 286 7.22 -1.20 9.94
C SER A 286 6.12 -1.30 8.90
N TRP A 287 6.44 -1.82 7.74
CA TRP A 287 5.46 -2.06 6.68
C TRP A 287 5.83 -3.30 5.86
N PRO A 288 5.19 -4.45 6.12
CA PRO A 288 5.53 -5.71 5.48
C PRO A 288 5.40 -5.69 3.95
N GLY A 289 6.17 -6.56 3.29
CA GLY A 289 6.06 -6.80 1.85
C GLY A 289 6.56 -5.65 0.96
N ARG A 290 7.47 -4.79 1.46
CA ARG A 290 8.13 -3.74 0.69
C ARG A 290 9.63 -3.85 0.84
N PHE A 291 10.26 -4.69 0.02
CA PHE A 291 11.65 -5.12 0.12
C PHE A 291 11.97 -5.59 1.55
N ASP A 292 11.08 -6.41 2.07
CA ASP A 292 11.01 -6.82 3.46
C ASP A 292 11.86 -8.06 3.70
N ILE A 293 12.78 -8.01 4.66
CA ILE A 293 13.70 -9.10 5.00
C ILE A 293 13.00 -10.02 6.01
N VAL A 294 12.58 -11.19 5.56
CA VAL A 294 11.84 -12.17 6.36
C VAL A 294 12.66 -13.40 6.76
N GLY A 295 13.88 -13.53 6.23
CA GLY A 295 14.83 -14.61 6.55
C GLY A 295 16.27 -14.16 6.29
N ARG A 296 17.25 -14.81 6.94
CA ARG A 296 18.65 -14.39 6.83
C ARG A 296 19.61 -15.49 6.34
N ASP A 297 19.24 -16.76 6.39
CA ASP A 297 20.06 -17.92 6.02
C ASP A 297 19.25 -18.91 5.16
N PRO A 298 19.14 -18.70 3.82
CA PRO A 298 19.61 -17.58 3.01
C PRO A 298 18.84 -16.27 3.29
N LEU A 299 19.42 -15.14 2.83
CA LEU A 299 18.69 -13.88 2.86
C LEU A 299 17.39 -14.02 2.04
N PHE A 300 16.26 -13.87 2.68
CA PHE A 300 14.95 -14.01 2.06
C PHE A 300 14.21 -12.67 2.10
N ILE A 301 13.94 -12.11 0.93
CA ILE A 301 13.32 -10.78 0.76
C ILE A 301 12.00 -10.92 0.05
N ILE A 302 10.99 -10.23 0.55
CA ILE A 302 9.66 -10.18 -0.07
C ILE A 302 9.35 -8.75 -0.52
N ASP A 303 8.95 -8.58 -1.78
CA ASP A 303 8.49 -7.33 -2.35
C ASP A 303 7.18 -7.51 -3.12
N GLY A 304 6.19 -6.66 -2.84
CA GLY A 304 4.89 -6.69 -3.50
C GLY A 304 4.85 -5.99 -4.86
N GLY A 305 5.99 -5.65 -5.44
CA GLY A 305 6.09 -4.97 -6.73
C GLY A 305 5.46 -5.78 -7.87
N HIS A 306 4.55 -5.16 -8.62
CA HIS A 306 3.75 -5.81 -9.65
C HIS A 306 3.36 -4.90 -10.82
N ASN A 307 3.98 -3.72 -10.93
CA ASN A 307 3.83 -2.80 -12.05
C ASN A 307 5.19 -2.23 -12.46
N PRO A 308 5.34 -1.60 -13.65
CA PRO A 308 6.63 -1.16 -14.16
C PRO A 308 7.42 -0.26 -13.21
N GLN A 309 6.80 0.72 -12.57
CA GLN A 309 7.49 1.61 -11.62
C GLN A 309 7.97 0.87 -10.36
N CYS A 310 7.20 -0.13 -9.87
CA CYS A 310 7.65 -0.97 -8.76
C CYS A 310 8.87 -1.79 -9.17
N ILE A 311 8.91 -2.28 -10.39
CA ILE A 311 10.06 -3.04 -10.92
C ILE A 311 11.30 -2.14 -11.07
N GLU A 312 11.15 -0.90 -11.52
CA GLU A 312 12.26 0.07 -11.53
C GLU A 312 12.83 0.27 -10.12
N ALA A 313 11.97 0.43 -9.12
CA ALA A 313 12.38 0.54 -7.72
C ALA A 313 13.06 -0.75 -7.21
N LEU A 314 12.52 -1.91 -7.59
CA LEU A 314 13.10 -3.21 -7.24
C LEU A 314 14.50 -3.39 -7.85
N VAL A 315 14.69 -3.03 -9.11
CA VAL A 315 15.98 -3.04 -9.80
C VAL A 315 17.00 -2.18 -9.06
N ALA A 316 16.63 -0.96 -8.71
CA ALA A 316 17.48 -0.07 -7.92
C ALA A 316 17.85 -0.70 -6.56
N ASN A 317 16.88 -1.30 -5.87
CA ASN A 317 17.14 -1.97 -4.59
C ASN A 317 18.09 -3.18 -4.75
N ILE A 318 17.92 -3.99 -5.80
CA ILE A 318 18.85 -5.10 -6.07
C ILE A 318 20.28 -4.56 -6.27
N GLN A 319 20.43 -3.49 -7.04
CA GLN A 319 21.72 -2.87 -7.29
C GLN A 319 22.35 -2.26 -6.03
N ASP A 320 21.55 -1.61 -5.19
CA ASP A 320 22.04 -0.93 -3.98
C ASP A 320 22.35 -1.91 -2.84
N TYR A 321 21.53 -2.94 -2.63
CA TYR A 321 21.60 -3.80 -1.45
C TYR A 321 22.13 -5.22 -1.72
N LEU A 322 22.05 -5.72 -2.95
CA LEU A 322 22.37 -7.12 -3.29
C LEU A 322 23.51 -7.30 -4.28
N THR A 323 24.22 -6.21 -4.61
CA THR A 323 25.37 -6.27 -5.54
C THR A 323 26.39 -7.33 -5.11
N GLY A 324 26.78 -8.20 -6.07
CA GLY A 324 27.75 -9.28 -5.86
C GLY A 324 27.17 -10.53 -5.19
N ARG A 325 25.89 -10.55 -4.83
CA ARG A 325 25.21 -11.73 -4.30
C ARG A 325 24.56 -12.56 -5.41
N LYS A 326 24.44 -13.85 -5.18
CA LYS A 326 23.64 -14.75 -6.00
C LYS A 326 22.16 -14.54 -5.68
N VAL A 327 21.38 -13.98 -6.62
CA VAL A 327 19.95 -13.73 -6.44
C VAL A 327 19.14 -14.77 -7.21
N ILE A 328 18.23 -15.46 -6.51
CA ILE A 328 17.21 -16.34 -7.07
C ILE A 328 15.86 -15.62 -6.93
N ALA A 329 15.15 -15.43 -8.06
CA ALA A 329 13.83 -14.83 -8.06
C ALA A 329 12.76 -15.90 -7.82
N LEU A 330 11.94 -15.75 -6.79
CA LEU A 330 10.70 -16.51 -6.58
C LEU A 330 9.53 -15.65 -7.00
N THR A 331 8.80 -16.01 -8.06
CA THR A 331 7.86 -15.08 -8.67
C THR A 331 6.59 -15.74 -9.18
N GLY A 332 5.49 -15.00 -9.05
CA GLY A 332 4.19 -15.32 -9.63
C GLY A 332 3.44 -14.02 -9.95
N VAL A 333 2.74 -13.98 -11.04
CA VAL A 333 2.09 -12.77 -11.55
C VAL A 333 0.64 -13.04 -11.98
N LEU A 334 -0.20 -12.02 -11.99
CA LEU A 334 -1.56 -12.12 -12.52
C LEU A 334 -1.54 -11.99 -14.05
N ALA A 335 -2.43 -12.70 -14.72
CA ALA A 335 -2.50 -12.76 -16.18
C ALA A 335 -2.87 -11.42 -16.86
N ASP A 336 -3.52 -10.53 -16.12
CA ASP A 336 -3.91 -9.19 -16.56
C ASP A 336 -2.80 -8.13 -16.43
N LYS A 337 -1.60 -8.50 -15.98
CA LYS A 337 -0.45 -7.61 -15.90
C LYS A 337 0.44 -7.73 -17.13
N ASP A 338 1.14 -6.64 -17.45
CA ASP A 338 2.12 -6.63 -18.53
C ASP A 338 3.42 -7.36 -18.12
N TYR A 339 3.31 -8.67 -17.93
CA TYR A 339 4.44 -9.50 -17.53
C TYR A 339 5.48 -9.65 -18.66
N GLY A 340 5.11 -9.37 -19.91
CA GLY A 340 6.03 -9.43 -21.05
C GLY A 340 7.22 -8.49 -20.92
N ASP A 341 6.99 -7.26 -20.43
CA ASP A 341 8.03 -6.26 -20.27
C ASP A 341 8.51 -6.12 -18.82
N MET A 342 7.69 -6.51 -17.84
CA MET A 342 7.98 -6.36 -16.42
C MET A 342 9.27 -7.06 -15.96
N TYR A 343 9.58 -8.23 -16.50
CA TYR A 343 10.73 -9.02 -16.08
C TYR A 343 12.07 -8.63 -16.74
N LYS A 344 12.04 -7.98 -17.92
CA LYS A 344 13.23 -7.62 -18.69
C LYS A 344 14.30 -6.87 -17.89
N PRO A 345 13.96 -5.83 -17.08
CA PRO A 345 14.95 -5.09 -16.30
C PRO A 345 15.57 -5.92 -15.17
N VAL A 346 14.87 -6.93 -14.66
CA VAL A 346 15.31 -7.78 -13.54
C VAL A 346 16.20 -8.94 -14.04
N MET A 347 15.96 -9.46 -15.25
CA MET A 347 16.66 -10.62 -15.80
C MET A 347 18.19 -10.56 -15.67
N PRO A 348 18.88 -9.44 -15.95
CA PRO A 348 20.33 -9.35 -15.83
C PRO A 348 20.84 -9.42 -14.37
N LEU A 349 19.97 -9.24 -13.39
CA LEU A 349 20.30 -9.10 -11.97
C LEU A 349 20.02 -10.39 -11.17
N VAL A 350 19.32 -11.35 -11.76
CA VAL A 350 18.97 -12.62 -11.13
C VAL A 350 19.57 -13.80 -11.91
N GLN A 351 19.92 -14.85 -11.18
CA GLN A 351 20.55 -16.02 -11.80
C GLN A 351 19.52 -17.02 -12.34
N GLU A 352 18.40 -17.16 -11.66
CA GLU A 352 17.33 -18.08 -12.03
C GLU A 352 15.99 -17.61 -11.47
N PHE A 353 14.92 -17.90 -12.21
CA PHE A 353 13.53 -17.66 -11.81
C PHE A 353 12.87 -18.96 -11.38
N VAL A 354 12.29 -18.98 -10.21
CA VAL A 354 11.40 -20.02 -9.70
C VAL A 354 9.99 -19.51 -9.80
N CYS A 355 9.20 -20.07 -10.71
CA CYS A 355 7.85 -19.60 -11.00
C CYS A 355 6.82 -20.37 -10.18
N ILE A 356 5.89 -19.65 -9.56
CA ILE A 356 4.78 -20.16 -8.79
C ILE A 356 3.45 -19.60 -9.31
N THR A 357 2.35 -20.31 -9.07
CA THR A 357 1.01 -19.84 -9.43
C THR A 357 0.38 -19.06 -8.28
N PRO A 358 0.02 -17.77 -8.44
CA PRO A 358 -0.65 -17.00 -7.39
C PRO A 358 -2.02 -17.61 -7.01
N PRO A 359 -2.39 -17.61 -5.70
CA PRO A 359 -3.69 -18.09 -5.24
C PRO A 359 -4.79 -17.05 -5.51
N ASN A 360 -5.06 -16.75 -6.78
CA ASN A 360 -6.00 -15.72 -7.21
C ASN A 360 -6.71 -16.18 -8.49
N PRO A 361 -8.02 -15.89 -8.69
CA PRO A 361 -8.74 -16.25 -9.93
C PRO A 361 -8.12 -15.68 -11.21
N ARG A 362 -7.42 -14.55 -11.14
CA ARG A 362 -6.72 -13.91 -12.28
C ARG A 362 -5.28 -14.38 -12.47
N LYS A 363 -4.90 -15.51 -11.88
CA LYS A 363 -3.54 -16.07 -11.91
C LYS A 363 -3.03 -16.33 -13.32
N LEU A 364 -1.72 -16.14 -13.53
CA LEU A 364 -0.95 -16.76 -14.60
C LEU A 364 -0.36 -18.07 -14.08
N GLU A 365 -0.48 -19.16 -14.82
CA GLU A 365 0.07 -20.44 -14.39
C GLU A 365 1.61 -20.41 -14.40
N ALA A 366 2.23 -21.03 -13.39
CA ALA A 366 3.67 -21.08 -13.24
C ALA A 366 4.41 -21.62 -14.48
N ALA A 367 3.82 -22.64 -15.13
CA ALA A 367 4.37 -23.23 -16.33
C ALA A 367 4.37 -22.24 -17.53
N GLU A 368 3.33 -21.43 -17.66
CA GLU A 368 3.22 -20.41 -18.71
C GLU A 368 4.23 -19.28 -18.48
N LEU A 369 4.35 -18.80 -17.24
CA LEU A 369 5.36 -17.79 -16.87
C LEU A 369 6.78 -18.30 -17.12
N ALA A 370 7.10 -19.53 -16.71
CA ALA A 370 8.42 -20.13 -16.91
C ALA A 370 8.73 -20.31 -18.40
N ALA A 371 7.76 -20.73 -19.20
CA ALA A 371 7.94 -20.84 -20.67
C ALA A 371 8.20 -19.48 -21.30
N HIS A 372 7.48 -18.44 -20.90
CA HIS A 372 7.69 -17.06 -21.37
C HIS A 372 9.11 -16.58 -21.04
N LEU A 373 9.53 -16.69 -19.75
CA LEU A 373 10.85 -16.26 -19.30
C LEU A 373 11.97 -17.02 -20.03
N THR A 374 11.78 -18.32 -20.26
CA THR A 374 12.76 -19.13 -21.01
C THR A 374 12.86 -18.69 -22.47
N ALA A 375 11.72 -18.37 -23.09
CA ALA A 375 11.69 -17.89 -24.48
C ALA A 375 12.42 -16.55 -24.68
N VAL A 376 12.48 -15.71 -23.64
CA VAL A 376 13.23 -14.43 -23.66
C VAL A 376 14.67 -14.57 -23.12
N GLY A 377 15.14 -15.80 -22.87
CA GLY A 377 16.53 -16.11 -22.54
C GLY A 377 16.87 -16.19 -21.06
N ALA A 378 15.88 -16.17 -20.16
CA ALA A 378 16.12 -16.39 -18.74
C ALA A 378 16.14 -17.89 -18.40
N LYS A 379 16.83 -18.26 -17.34
CA LYS A 379 16.71 -19.57 -16.71
C LYS A 379 15.50 -19.57 -15.79
N ALA A 380 14.49 -20.41 -16.07
CA ALA A 380 13.25 -20.43 -15.32
C ALA A 380 12.73 -21.85 -15.08
N THR A 381 12.26 -22.11 -13.87
CA THR A 381 11.69 -23.40 -13.44
C THR A 381 10.29 -23.18 -12.89
N ALA A 382 9.29 -23.94 -13.37
CA ALA A 382 7.93 -23.91 -12.83
C ALA A 382 7.78 -24.92 -11.69
N CYS A 383 7.16 -24.49 -10.59
CA CYS A 383 6.82 -25.35 -9.45
C CYS A 383 5.32 -25.61 -9.40
N GLN A 384 4.93 -26.77 -8.86
CA GLN A 384 3.52 -27.20 -8.80
C GLN A 384 2.78 -26.55 -7.61
N SER A 385 3.51 -26.15 -6.57
CA SER A 385 2.96 -25.46 -5.40
C SER A 385 3.87 -24.34 -4.93
N ILE A 386 3.36 -23.46 -4.06
CA ILE A 386 4.14 -22.37 -3.45
C ILE A 386 5.21 -22.94 -2.52
N GLU A 387 4.90 -23.97 -1.75
CA GLU A 387 5.83 -24.66 -0.84
C GLU A 387 7.00 -25.28 -1.61
N GLU A 388 6.72 -25.93 -2.75
CA GLU A 388 7.77 -26.43 -3.65
C GLU A 388 8.63 -25.29 -4.17
N GLY A 389 8.02 -24.18 -4.56
CA GLY A 389 8.71 -22.97 -5.04
C GLY A 389 9.65 -22.39 -3.99
N VAL A 390 9.18 -22.26 -2.74
CA VAL A 390 9.99 -21.76 -1.62
C VAL A 390 11.19 -22.68 -1.37
N ARG A 391 10.97 -24.01 -1.24
CA ARG A 391 12.07 -24.98 -1.03
C ARG A 391 13.07 -24.96 -2.19
N THR A 392 12.59 -24.89 -3.42
CA THR A 392 13.45 -24.85 -4.62
C THR A 392 14.29 -23.58 -4.64
N ALA A 393 13.69 -22.43 -4.37
CA ALA A 393 14.39 -21.15 -4.34
C ALA A 393 15.47 -21.11 -3.25
N ILE A 394 15.19 -21.60 -2.04
CA ILE A 394 16.15 -21.72 -0.94
C ILE A 394 17.30 -22.64 -1.32
N SER A 395 16.99 -23.82 -1.87
CA SER A 395 18.01 -24.79 -2.31
C SER A 395 18.93 -24.21 -3.39
N LEU A 396 18.35 -23.47 -4.35
CA LEU A 396 19.11 -22.80 -5.39
C LEU A 396 19.95 -21.64 -4.86
N ALA A 397 19.43 -20.86 -3.91
CA ALA A 397 20.18 -19.76 -3.31
C ALA A 397 21.41 -20.27 -2.54
N GLY A 398 21.25 -21.37 -1.79
CA GLY A 398 22.26 -21.82 -0.83
C GLY A 398 22.39 -20.83 0.34
N ASN A 399 23.28 -21.09 1.29
CA ASN A 399 23.36 -20.28 2.52
C ASN A 399 23.76 -18.82 2.29
N ASP A 400 24.62 -18.55 1.30
CA ASP A 400 25.17 -17.20 1.03
C ASP A 400 24.36 -16.41 -0.01
N GLY A 401 23.37 -17.04 -0.63
CA GLY A 401 22.56 -16.42 -1.67
C GLY A 401 21.39 -15.61 -1.11
N VAL A 402 20.55 -15.16 -2.04
CA VAL A 402 19.35 -14.37 -1.77
C VAL A 402 18.19 -15.01 -2.50
N VAL A 403 17.07 -15.19 -1.82
CA VAL A 403 15.77 -15.41 -2.43
C VAL A 403 15.02 -14.09 -2.45
N LEU A 404 14.65 -13.62 -3.64
CA LEU A 404 13.89 -12.39 -3.82
C LEU A 404 12.51 -12.72 -4.39
N CYS A 405 11.48 -12.53 -3.57
CA CYS A 405 10.09 -12.73 -3.96
C CYS A 405 9.48 -11.45 -4.50
N PHE A 406 8.85 -11.50 -5.69
CA PHE A 406 8.11 -10.36 -6.26
C PHE A 406 7.09 -10.81 -7.32
N GLY A 407 6.30 -9.86 -7.84
CA GLY A 407 5.38 -10.06 -8.95
C GLY A 407 3.90 -9.99 -8.55
N SER A 408 3.53 -10.33 -7.31
CA SER A 408 2.15 -10.20 -6.84
C SER A 408 2.08 -10.08 -5.31
N LEU A 409 1.24 -9.19 -4.82
CA LEU A 409 0.91 -9.11 -3.39
C LEU A 409 0.17 -10.37 -2.91
N TYR A 410 -0.58 -11.03 -3.77
CA TYR A 410 -1.40 -12.21 -3.41
C TYR A 410 -0.58 -13.47 -3.11
N THR A 411 0.70 -13.51 -3.48
CA THR A 411 1.58 -14.65 -3.18
C THR A 411 2.28 -14.54 -1.83
N ILE A 412 2.36 -13.33 -1.27
CA ILE A 412 3.22 -13.03 -0.10
C ILE A 412 2.78 -13.83 1.13
N GLY A 413 1.48 -13.86 1.42
CA GLY A 413 0.95 -14.61 2.57
C GLY A 413 1.33 -16.09 2.52
N SER A 414 1.01 -16.75 1.41
CA SER A 414 1.32 -18.19 1.25
C SER A 414 2.83 -18.49 1.20
N ILE A 415 3.64 -17.57 0.67
CA ILE A 415 5.11 -17.70 0.71
C ILE A 415 5.61 -17.63 2.16
N LYS A 416 5.08 -16.69 2.97
CA LYS A 416 5.46 -16.56 4.37
C LYS A 416 5.05 -17.79 5.19
N GLU A 417 3.82 -18.28 4.99
CA GLU A 417 3.36 -19.54 5.61
C GLU A 417 4.29 -20.70 5.26
N ALA A 418 4.60 -20.90 3.96
CA ALA A 418 5.51 -21.94 3.50
C ALA A 418 6.96 -21.78 4.02
N LEU A 419 7.40 -20.54 4.30
CA LEU A 419 8.71 -20.27 4.90
C LEU A 419 8.72 -20.59 6.40
N ASP A 420 7.65 -20.29 7.11
CA ASP A 420 7.54 -20.55 8.57
C ASP A 420 7.37 -22.05 8.90
N GLU A 421 6.97 -22.88 7.92
CA GLU A 421 6.86 -24.32 8.04
C GLU A 421 8.19 -25.09 7.81
N GLN A 422 9.28 -24.40 7.42
CA GLN A 422 10.60 -25.00 7.17
C GLN A 422 11.54 -24.86 8.35
#